data_a1628a9962479131d61f5e7757c634f2
#
_entry.id   a1628a9962479131d61f5e7757c634f2
#
_cell.length_a   1.000
_cell.length_b   1.000
_cell.length_c   1.000
_cell.angle_alpha   90.00
_cell.angle_beta   90.00
_cell.angle_gamma   90.00
#
_symmetry.space_group_name_H-M   'P 1'
#
loop_
_entity.id
_entity.type
_entity.pdbx_description
1 polymer ?
#
loop_
_entity_poly.entity_id
_entity_poly.type
_entity_poly.pdbx_seq_one_letter_code
_entity_poly.pdbx_strand_id
1 'polypeptide(L)'
;NWRDCFAYIHANYGYDKYPGNCHIIPNIAVMILALLYGNGDFSDTIAIVTMCGWDTDCNGGNVATIIGVRNGLEGIDYDRWRKPVHDLLVCSSVIGSLNIMDIPYGALYIGKMAYELAG
;
A
#
# COMPACT_ATOMS: atom_id res chain seq x y z
N ASN A 1 -0.59 16.01 -16.21
CA ASN A 1 -0.67 15.69 -14.77
C ASN A 1 -1.17 14.26 -14.55
N TRP A 2 -1.19 13.76 -13.32
CA TRP A 2 -1.61 12.38 -13.05
C TRP A 2 -3.06 12.10 -13.45
N ARG A 3 -3.96 13.09 -13.38
CA ARG A 3 -5.36 12.93 -13.75
C ARG A 3 -5.55 12.72 -15.25
N ASP A 4 -4.73 13.37 -16.07
CA ASP A 4 -4.76 13.18 -17.53
C ASP A 4 -4.27 11.77 -17.90
N CYS A 5 -3.21 11.32 -17.22
CA CYS A 5 -2.71 9.96 -17.37
C CYS A 5 -3.75 8.92 -16.89
N PHE A 6 -4.41 9.18 -15.76
CA PHE A 6 -5.49 8.31 -15.28
C PHE A 6 -6.68 8.27 -16.27
N ALA A 7 -7.07 9.39 -16.84
CA ALA A 7 -8.12 9.43 -17.86
C ALA A 7 -7.76 8.56 -19.08
N TYR A 8 -6.50 8.58 -19.51
CA TYR A 8 -6.01 7.69 -20.56
C TYR A 8 -6.08 6.21 -20.15
N ILE A 9 -5.62 5.88 -18.94
CA ILE A 9 -5.68 4.51 -18.39
C ILE A 9 -7.13 4.04 -18.33
N HIS A 10 -8.02 4.88 -17.78
CA HIS A 10 -9.45 4.58 -17.67
C HIS A 10 -10.07 4.27 -19.03
N ALA A 11 -9.78 5.09 -20.04
CA ALA A 11 -10.34 4.93 -21.39
C ALA A 11 -9.80 3.69 -22.13
N ASN A 12 -8.58 3.24 -21.85
CA ASN A 12 -7.93 2.17 -22.62
C ASN A 12 -7.76 0.85 -21.86
N TYR A 13 -7.71 0.90 -20.51
CA TYR A 13 -7.39 -0.25 -19.66
C TYR A 13 -8.35 -0.38 -18.47
N GLY A 14 -9.54 0.23 -18.53
CA GLY A 14 -10.53 0.18 -17.46
C GLY A 14 -11.23 -1.16 -17.29
N TYR A 15 -11.99 -1.29 -16.22
CA TYR A 15 -12.76 -2.50 -15.89
C TYR A 15 -13.88 -2.83 -16.90
N ASP A 16 -14.24 -1.90 -17.76
CA ASP A 16 -15.12 -2.13 -18.93
C ASP A 16 -14.47 -3.03 -19.99
N LYS A 17 -13.12 -2.99 -20.07
CA LYS A 17 -12.33 -3.80 -21.01
C LYS A 17 -11.67 -5.00 -20.33
N TYR A 18 -11.33 -4.84 -19.08
CA TYR A 18 -10.71 -5.88 -18.24
C TYR A 18 -11.58 -6.10 -17.02
N PRO A 19 -12.66 -6.89 -17.15
CA PRO A 19 -13.68 -6.99 -16.11
C PRO A 19 -13.18 -7.68 -14.85
N GLY A 20 -13.65 -7.18 -13.71
CA GLY A 20 -13.31 -7.68 -12.38
C GLY A 20 -12.46 -6.68 -11.59
N ASN A 21 -12.92 -6.34 -10.39
CA ASN A 21 -12.30 -5.33 -9.52
C ASN A 21 -10.84 -5.64 -9.13
N CYS A 22 -10.44 -6.91 -9.25
CA CYS A 22 -9.06 -7.35 -8.94
C CYS A 22 -8.25 -7.67 -10.20
N HIS A 23 -8.69 -7.19 -11.40
CA HIS A 23 -7.96 -7.47 -12.63
C HIS A 23 -6.60 -6.76 -12.63
N ILE A 24 -5.53 -7.53 -12.86
CA ILE A 24 -4.16 -7.02 -12.72
C ILE A 24 -3.83 -5.85 -13.66
N ILE A 25 -4.38 -5.81 -14.87
CA ILE A 25 -4.04 -4.77 -15.85
C ILE A 25 -4.49 -3.39 -15.38
N PRO A 26 -5.78 -3.11 -15.06
CA PRO A 26 -6.17 -1.82 -14.51
C PRO A 26 -5.51 -1.52 -13.16
N ASN A 27 -5.39 -2.52 -12.27
CA ASN A 27 -4.84 -2.32 -10.94
C ASN A 27 -3.36 -1.93 -10.98
N ILE A 28 -2.53 -2.66 -11.72
CA ILE A 28 -1.10 -2.31 -11.82
C ILE A 28 -0.89 -0.98 -12.53
N ALA A 29 -1.74 -0.61 -13.48
CA ALA A 29 -1.64 0.66 -14.19
C ALA A 29 -1.79 1.86 -13.23
N VAL A 30 -2.77 1.83 -12.30
CA VAL A 30 -2.94 2.91 -11.31
C VAL A 30 -1.87 2.87 -10.21
N MET A 31 -1.33 1.71 -9.87
CA MET A 31 -0.20 1.60 -8.95
C MET A 31 1.06 2.25 -9.55
N ILE A 32 1.39 1.93 -10.80
CA ILE A 32 2.53 2.54 -11.52
C ILE A 32 2.32 4.04 -11.65
N LEU A 33 1.13 4.49 -12.02
CA LEU A 33 0.79 5.91 -12.10
C LEU A 33 1.09 6.61 -10.77
N ALA A 34 0.63 6.06 -9.65
CA ALA A 34 0.85 6.66 -8.34
C ALA A 34 2.33 6.73 -7.96
N LEU A 35 3.08 5.65 -8.19
CA LEU A 35 4.52 5.61 -7.93
C LEU A 35 5.31 6.63 -8.77
N LEU A 36 4.89 6.87 -10.01
CA LEU A 36 5.54 7.85 -10.89
C LEU A 36 5.19 9.30 -10.53
N TYR A 37 3.94 9.58 -10.20
CA TYR A 37 3.47 10.95 -9.96
C TYR A 37 3.51 11.38 -8.47
N GLY A 38 3.72 10.47 -7.55
CA GLY A 38 3.88 10.76 -6.12
C GLY A 38 5.25 11.34 -5.73
N ASN A 39 6.16 11.50 -6.69
CA ASN A 39 7.50 12.09 -6.52
C ASN A 39 8.34 11.48 -5.37
N GLY A 40 8.06 10.25 -5.01
CA GLY A 40 8.70 9.58 -3.88
C GLY A 40 8.17 9.97 -2.50
N ASP A 41 7.16 10.84 -2.42
CA ASP A 41 6.47 11.14 -1.18
C ASP A 41 5.44 10.05 -0.86
N PHE A 42 5.43 9.56 0.39
CA PHE A 42 4.53 8.50 0.83
C PHE A 42 3.07 8.93 0.76
N SER A 43 2.76 10.08 1.31
CA SER A 43 1.39 10.58 1.42
C SER A 43 0.78 10.92 0.07
N ASP A 44 1.55 11.57 -0.81
CA ASP A 44 1.10 11.91 -2.15
C ASP A 44 0.89 10.67 -3.01
N THR A 45 1.80 9.69 -2.90
CA THR A 45 1.68 8.42 -3.63
C THR A 45 0.42 7.65 -3.23
N ILE A 46 0.15 7.53 -1.92
CA ILE A 46 -1.07 6.90 -1.41
C ILE A 46 -2.33 7.68 -1.82
N ALA A 47 -2.29 9.00 -1.73
CA ALA A 47 -3.42 9.83 -2.14
C ALA A 47 -3.77 9.63 -3.62
N ILE A 48 -2.79 9.60 -4.52
CA ILE A 48 -3.00 9.41 -5.95
C ILE A 48 -3.64 8.05 -6.24
N VAL A 49 -3.08 6.94 -5.73
CA VAL A 49 -3.62 5.61 -6.00
C VAL A 49 -5.05 5.45 -5.46
N THR A 50 -5.31 6.00 -4.27
CA THR A 50 -6.63 5.95 -3.65
C THR A 50 -7.66 6.78 -4.43
N MET A 51 -7.27 7.97 -4.91
CA MET A 51 -8.14 8.85 -5.70
C MET A 51 -8.48 8.28 -7.09
N CYS A 52 -7.76 7.29 -7.59
CA CYS A 52 -8.15 6.58 -8.80
C CYS A 52 -9.43 5.74 -8.60
N GLY A 53 -9.80 5.38 -7.37
CA GLY A 53 -11.06 4.70 -7.05
C GLY A 53 -11.13 3.23 -7.47
N TRP A 54 -10.02 2.63 -7.89
CA TRP A 54 -9.96 1.24 -8.35
C TRP A 54 -9.24 0.36 -7.34
N ASP A 55 -9.98 -0.59 -6.74
CA ASP A 55 -9.46 -1.58 -5.77
C ASP A 55 -8.53 -0.92 -4.74
N THR A 56 -9.07 0.10 -4.08
CA THR A 56 -8.28 1.09 -3.33
C THR A 56 -7.53 0.50 -2.14
N ASP A 57 -8.08 -0.54 -1.51
CA ASP A 57 -7.46 -1.26 -0.40
C ASP A 57 -6.25 -2.08 -0.86
N CYS A 58 -6.43 -2.92 -1.89
CA CYS A 58 -5.32 -3.71 -2.43
C CYS A 58 -4.24 -2.83 -3.07
N ASN A 59 -4.63 -1.92 -3.95
CA ASN A 59 -3.68 -1.05 -4.64
C ASN A 59 -2.99 -0.09 -3.68
N GLY A 60 -3.73 0.47 -2.72
CA GLY A 60 -3.18 1.31 -1.65
C GLY A 60 -2.19 0.55 -0.78
N GLY A 61 -2.52 -0.66 -0.34
CA GLY A 61 -1.64 -1.52 0.45
C GLY A 61 -0.35 -1.89 -0.27
N ASN A 62 -0.45 -2.28 -1.55
CA ASN A 62 0.72 -2.62 -2.38
C ASN A 62 1.65 -1.41 -2.58
N VAL A 63 1.09 -0.26 -2.95
CA VAL A 63 1.85 0.97 -3.16
C VAL A 63 2.47 1.46 -1.85
N ALA A 64 1.72 1.41 -0.73
CA ALA A 64 2.22 1.77 0.59
C ALA A 64 3.41 0.89 1.01
N THR A 65 3.34 -0.41 0.73
CA THR A 65 4.45 -1.33 0.99
C THR A 65 5.70 -0.93 0.20
N ILE A 66 5.56 -0.69 -1.10
CA ILE A 66 6.69 -0.34 -1.97
C ILE A 66 7.34 0.99 -1.53
N ILE A 67 6.53 2.03 -1.37
CA ILE A 67 7.05 3.36 -1.01
C ILE A 67 7.54 3.41 0.44
N GLY A 68 6.91 2.66 1.34
CA GLY A 68 7.32 2.54 2.74
C GLY A 68 8.68 1.85 2.89
N VAL A 69 8.91 0.75 2.17
CA VAL A 69 10.22 0.06 2.14
C VAL A 69 11.30 0.98 1.56
N ARG A 70 10.97 1.74 0.51
CA ARG A 70 11.89 2.70 -0.09
C ARG A 70 12.30 3.82 0.86
N ASN A 71 11.34 4.39 1.58
CA ASN A 71 11.53 5.61 2.37
C ASN A 71 11.88 5.33 3.85
N GLY A 72 11.63 4.11 4.34
CA GLY A 72 11.76 3.76 5.75
C GLY A 72 10.70 4.44 6.62
N LEU A 73 10.77 4.20 7.93
CA LEU A 73 9.81 4.73 8.89
C LEU A 73 9.80 6.27 8.96
N GLU A 74 10.95 6.89 8.73
CA GLU A 74 11.08 8.37 8.73
C GLU A 74 10.36 9.03 7.57
N GLY A 75 10.14 8.29 6.47
CA GLY A 75 9.39 8.76 5.31
C GLY A 75 7.88 8.63 5.44
N ILE A 76 7.38 8.09 6.56
CA ILE A 76 5.94 7.92 6.83
C ILE A 76 5.51 8.94 7.87
N ASP A 77 4.67 9.90 7.48
CA ASP A 77 4.13 10.91 8.39
C ASP A 77 3.39 10.25 9.55
N TYR A 78 3.98 10.36 10.74
CA TYR A 78 3.44 9.74 11.95
C TYR A 78 2.05 10.27 12.31
N ASP A 79 1.86 11.58 12.31
CA ASP A 79 0.58 12.20 12.72
C ASP A 79 -0.56 11.85 11.76
N ARG A 80 -0.24 11.70 10.48
CA ARG A 80 -1.24 11.39 9.44
C ARG A 80 -1.58 9.90 9.36
N TRP A 81 -0.58 9.01 9.43
CA TRP A 81 -0.78 7.60 9.07
C TRP A 81 -0.75 6.63 10.26
N ARG A 82 0.08 6.90 11.25
CA ARG A 82 0.31 5.98 12.36
C ARG A 82 -0.50 6.33 13.61
N LYS A 83 -0.48 7.61 14.00
CA LYS A 83 -1.17 8.11 15.18
C LYS A 83 -2.70 7.87 15.17
N PRO A 84 -3.44 8.07 14.07
CA PRO A 84 -4.88 7.81 14.06
C PRO A 84 -5.27 6.37 14.37
N VAL A 85 -4.40 5.42 14.03
CA VAL A 85 -4.60 3.97 14.29
C VAL A 85 -3.83 3.49 15.51
N HIS A 86 -3.08 4.37 16.19
CA HIS A 86 -2.22 4.05 17.34
C HIS A 86 -1.23 2.91 17.09
N ASP A 87 -0.78 2.73 15.86
CA ASP A 87 -0.01 1.57 15.40
C ASP A 87 -0.66 0.21 15.74
N LEU A 88 -1.96 0.20 16.02
CA LEU A 88 -2.68 -1.01 16.43
C LEU A 88 -2.78 -2.01 15.30
N LEU A 89 -2.35 -3.24 15.57
CA LEU A 89 -2.51 -4.40 14.69
C LEU A 89 -3.39 -5.43 15.39
N VAL A 90 -4.51 -5.75 14.75
CA VAL A 90 -5.40 -6.84 15.18
C VAL A 90 -5.46 -7.86 14.04
N CYS A 91 -5.11 -9.09 14.34
CA CYS A 91 -5.13 -10.17 13.38
C CYS A 91 -5.73 -11.45 13.99
N SER A 92 -5.94 -12.45 13.17
CA SER A 92 -6.35 -13.77 13.61
C SER A 92 -5.26 -14.78 13.22
N SER A 93 -4.67 -15.42 14.20
CA SER A 93 -3.62 -16.42 13.98
C SER A 93 -3.74 -17.57 14.96
N VAL A 94 -3.02 -18.66 14.69
CA VAL A 94 -2.92 -19.79 15.60
C VAL A 94 -2.15 -19.44 16.89
N ILE A 95 -1.38 -18.36 16.87
CA ILE A 95 -0.65 -17.84 18.04
C ILE A 95 -1.50 -16.72 18.66
N GLY A 96 -2.51 -17.08 19.45
CA GLY A 96 -3.49 -16.16 20.01
C GLY A 96 -2.90 -14.99 20.78
N SER A 97 -1.75 -15.16 21.44
CA SER A 97 -1.04 -14.11 22.18
C SER A 97 -0.49 -12.99 21.27
N LEU A 98 -0.36 -13.21 19.97
CA LEU A 98 0.11 -12.23 18.99
C LEU A 98 -1.03 -11.64 18.14
N ASN A 99 -2.28 -11.93 18.49
CA ASN A 99 -3.43 -11.42 17.72
C ASN A 99 -3.69 -9.93 17.96
N ILE A 100 -3.21 -9.37 19.06
CA ILE A 100 -3.28 -7.93 19.35
C ILE A 100 -1.87 -7.47 19.68
N MET A 101 -1.31 -6.58 18.85
CA MET A 101 0.03 -6.04 19.00
C MET A 101 0.10 -4.66 18.36
N ASP A 102 1.26 -4.02 18.43
CA ASP A 102 1.54 -2.85 17.60
C ASP A 102 2.25 -3.26 16.29
N ILE A 103 2.10 -2.43 15.26
CA ILE A 103 2.67 -2.68 13.93
C ILE A 103 4.20 -2.79 13.98
N PRO A 104 4.97 -1.93 14.69
CA PRO A 104 6.42 -2.07 14.83
C PRO A 104 6.83 -3.41 15.44
N TYR A 105 6.14 -3.88 16.47
CA TYR A 105 6.41 -5.18 17.07
C TYR A 105 6.16 -6.33 16.08
N GLY A 106 5.05 -6.28 15.34
CA GLY A 106 4.75 -7.26 14.30
C GLY A 106 5.81 -7.30 13.21
N ALA A 107 6.27 -6.14 12.77
CA ALA A 107 7.34 -6.02 11.77
C ALA A 107 8.67 -6.61 12.27
N LEU A 108 9.06 -6.31 13.50
CA LEU A 108 10.26 -6.87 14.14
C LEU A 108 10.17 -8.39 14.29
N TYR A 109 9.01 -8.90 14.68
CA TYR A 109 8.79 -10.34 14.81
C TYR A 109 8.98 -11.06 13.48
N ILE A 110 8.36 -10.54 12.40
CA ILE A 110 8.50 -11.10 11.05
C ILE A 110 9.95 -10.97 10.55
N GLY A 111 10.58 -9.83 10.77
CA GLY A 111 11.98 -9.61 10.39
C GLY A 111 12.95 -10.57 11.09
N LYS A 112 12.73 -10.83 12.38
CA LYS A 112 13.50 -11.83 13.13
C LYS A 112 13.34 -13.23 12.57
N MET A 113 12.10 -13.64 12.29
CA MET A 113 11.84 -14.95 11.67
C MET A 113 12.51 -15.09 10.29
N ALA A 114 12.43 -14.04 9.48
CA ALA A 114 13.07 -14.03 8.16
C ALA A 114 14.59 -14.17 8.27
N TYR A 115 15.22 -13.50 9.23
CA TYR A 115 16.64 -13.59 9.50
C TYR A 115 17.05 -15.00 9.95
N GLU A 116 16.28 -15.59 10.86
CA GLU A 116 16.54 -16.97 11.37
C GLU A 116 16.39 -18.03 10.25
N LEU A 117 15.46 -17.83 9.31
CA LEU A 117 15.26 -18.73 8.18
C LEU A 117 16.33 -18.58 7.08
N ALA A 118 16.93 -17.40 6.96
CA ALA A 118 17.96 -17.16 5.95
C ALA A 118 19.36 -17.68 6.35
N GLY A 119 19.56 -18.07 7.61
CA GLY A 119 20.84 -18.59 8.16
C GLY A 119 21.74 -17.44 8.56
#